data_5198f271352a33eb1f4a99a47cc8acf4
#
_entry.id   5198f271352a33eb1f4a99a47cc8acf4
#
_cell.length_a   1.000
_cell.length_b   1.000
_cell.length_c   1.000
_cell.angle_alpha   90.00
_cell.angle_beta   90.00
_cell.angle_gamma   90.00
#
_symmetry.space_group_name_H-M   'P 1'
#
loop_
_entity.id
_entity.type
_entity.pdbx_description
1 polymer ?
#
loop_
_entity_poly.entity_id
_entity_poly.type
_entity_poly.pdbx_seq_one_letter_code
_entity_poly.pdbx_strand_id
1 'polypeptide(L)'
;MSKRNRKTRPAKVATTMAGNSTAQAEAFTFDAPIPMMDRRDILDYLECAVMDRWYEPPVSFSGLAKSFRAAVHHSSPIYMKRNVLVSLFEPHRLLSKQDFSRYALDFLVFANSFLEARYNRLGGIIKLVPSPAKYTRRGVEADTYWYVSSYANPHPFEANSIFHLLDPDINQEIYGVPEYLASLNSTWLNEAATLFRRKYYLNGSHAGFILYMNDAAHKQEDIDALRKALKESKGPGNFRNLFMYAPAGKKDGIQVIPLAEVAAKDEFASIKNVTRDDQLAMQRVPPQLMGILPNNTGGFGDVEKAARVFAINELAPLQERLMEINDWVGEEVVRFRPYELLVSAG
;
A
#
# COMPACT_ATOMS: atom_id res chain seq x y z
N MET A 1 11.36 31.05 -30.68
CA MET A 1 11.19 31.79 -29.41
C MET A 1 9.91 31.29 -28.74
N SER A 2 10.04 30.32 -27.86
CA SER A 2 8.92 29.71 -27.14
C SER A 2 9.06 30.01 -25.66
N LYS A 3 8.05 30.66 -25.08
CA LYS A 3 8.01 31.07 -23.66
C LYS A 3 7.67 29.85 -22.80
N ARG A 4 8.62 29.41 -21.97
CA ARG A 4 8.39 28.46 -20.89
C ARG A 4 7.45 29.06 -19.83
N ASN A 5 6.24 28.49 -19.68
CA ASN A 5 5.35 28.76 -18.56
C ASN A 5 5.91 28.07 -17.31
N ARG A 6 6.48 28.85 -16.41
CA ARG A 6 6.75 28.41 -15.03
C ARG A 6 5.42 28.34 -14.28
N LYS A 7 5.01 27.15 -13.86
CA LYS A 7 3.94 26.98 -12.87
C LYS A 7 4.39 27.55 -11.53
N THR A 8 3.76 28.62 -11.12
CA THR A 8 3.94 29.27 -9.82
C THR A 8 3.26 28.42 -8.73
N ARG A 9 4.00 28.09 -7.68
CA ARG A 9 3.45 27.59 -6.41
C ARG A 9 2.43 28.61 -5.87
N PRO A 10 1.31 28.17 -5.24
CA PRO A 10 0.38 29.09 -4.62
C PRO A 10 1.08 29.87 -3.50
N ALA A 11 1.00 31.18 -3.60
CA ALA A 11 1.57 32.10 -2.63
C ALA A 11 0.78 32.02 -1.32
N LYS A 12 1.51 32.05 -0.19
CA LYS A 12 0.94 32.30 1.14
C LYS A 12 0.24 33.66 1.10
N VAL A 13 -1.06 33.68 1.26
CA VAL A 13 -1.80 34.94 1.43
C VAL A 13 -1.57 35.42 2.86
N ALA A 14 -0.65 36.34 3.04
CA ALA A 14 -0.53 37.12 4.26
C ALA A 14 -1.42 38.36 4.12
N THR A 15 -2.53 38.39 4.84
CA THR A 15 -3.38 39.59 4.94
C THR A 15 -2.81 40.45 6.05
N THR A 16 -2.10 41.49 5.67
CA THR A 16 -1.58 42.51 6.61
C THR A 16 -2.68 43.52 6.85
N MET A 17 -3.30 43.50 8.02
CA MET A 17 -4.06 44.66 8.50
C MET A 17 -3.17 45.51 9.40
N ALA A 18 -2.93 46.73 8.99
CA ALA A 18 -2.21 47.72 9.77
C ALA A 18 -3.11 48.30 10.89
N GLY A 19 -2.70 48.06 12.12
CA GLY A 19 -3.41 48.60 13.31
C GLY A 19 -2.88 47.91 14.57
N ASN A 20 -1.92 48.46 15.25
CA ASN A 20 -1.38 48.24 16.58
C ASN A 20 -2.00 47.09 17.40
N SER A 21 -1.48 45.90 17.25
CA SER A 21 -1.17 44.90 18.25
C SER A 21 -0.85 43.60 17.52
N THR A 22 0.36 43.08 17.72
CA THR A 22 0.94 41.93 17.00
C THR A 22 0.37 40.62 17.50
N ALA A 23 -0.84 40.28 17.07
CA ALA A 23 -1.31 38.90 17.16
C ALA A 23 -1.51 38.38 15.74
N GLN A 24 -0.58 37.59 15.22
CA GLN A 24 -0.76 36.85 13.97
C GLN A 24 -1.56 35.58 14.27
N ALA A 25 -2.76 35.48 13.67
CA ALA A 25 -3.49 34.23 13.64
C ALA A 25 -2.96 33.39 12.48
N GLU A 26 -2.39 32.20 12.76
CA GLU A 26 -2.03 31.20 11.77
C GLU A 26 -3.15 30.19 11.64
N ALA A 27 -3.72 30.06 10.45
CA ALA A 27 -4.68 29.03 10.12
C ALA A 27 -4.01 28.00 9.18
N PHE A 28 -4.18 26.71 9.48
CA PHE A 28 -3.76 25.61 8.61
C PHE A 28 -4.99 25.04 7.92
N THR A 29 -4.89 24.81 6.64
CA THR A 29 -5.80 23.91 5.92
C THR A 29 -5.06 22.62 5.64
N PHE A 30 -5.70 21.48 5.90
CA PHE A 30 -5.20 20.20 5.44
C PHE A 30 -5.38 20.11 3.93
N ASP A 31 -4.37 19.59 3.23
CA ASP A 31 -4.50 19.31 1.81
C ASP A 31 -5.66 18.35 1.58
N ALA A 32 -6.43 18.59 0.51
CA ALA A 32 -7.52 17.71 0.12
C ALA A 32 -6.97 16.30 -0.15
N PRO A 33 -7.70 15.22 0.22
CA PRO A 33 -7.31 13.88 -0.15
C PRO A 33 -7.19 13.80 -1.67
N ILE A 34 -6.00 13.43 -2.14
CA ILE A 34 -5.75 13.26 -3.57
C ILE A 34 -6.23 11.86 -3.94
N PRO A 35 -7.19 11.70 -4.87
CA PRO A 35 -7.51 10.40 -5.43
C PRO A 35 -6.21 9.77 -5.95
N MET A 36 -6.03 8.48 -5.78
CA MET A 36 -4.84 7.78 -6.26
C MET A 36 -4.63 7.93 -7.75
N MET A 37 -5.76 8.11 -8.45
CA MET A 37 -5.83 8.42 -9.86
C MET A 37 -6.63 9.72 -9.96
N ASP A 38 -5.95 10.85 -10.16
CA ASP A 38 -6.63 12.04 -10.63
C ASP A 38 -7.25 11.70 -12.00
N ARG A 39 -8.48 12.18 -12.27
CA ARG A 39 -9.16 11.90 -13.56
C ARG A 39 -8.33 12.29 -14.78
N ARG A 40 -7.32 13.15 -14.59
CA ARG A 40 -6.33 13.51 -15.62
C ARG A 40 -5.30 12.41 -15.80
N ASP A 41 -4.90 11.75 -14.71
CA ASP A 41 -3.92 10.66 -14.75
C ASP A 41 -4.52 9.38 -15.35
N ILE A 42 -5.85 9.21 -15.33
CA ILE A 42 -6.53 8.08 -15.97
C ILE A 42 -6.38 8.12 -17.49
N LEU A 43 -6.32 9.28 -18.12
CA LEU A 43 -6.15 9.42 -19.57
C LEU A 43 -4.69 9.30 -20.00
N ASP A 44 -3.75 9.71 -19.12
CA ASP A 44 -2.31 9.61 -19.35
C ASP A 44 -1.71 8.32 -18.76
N TYR A 45 -2.50 7.58 -17.98
CA TYR A 45 -2.12 6.47 -17.10
C TYR A 45 -1.64 5.23 -17.84
N LEU A 46 -1.97 5.13 -19.09
CA LEU A 46 -1.86 3.86 -19.80
C LEU A 46 -0.71 3.83 -20.80
N GLU A 47 -0.06 4.96 -21.02
CA GLU A 47 1.13 5.03 -21.83
C GLU A 47 2.36 4.77 -20.97
N CYS A 48 3.08 3.70 -21.25
CA CYS A 48 4.39 3.47 -20.68
C CYS A 48 5.36 4.51 -21.22
N ALA A 49 5.92 5.32 -20.35
CA ALA A 49 6.95 6.27 -20.76
C ALA A 49 8.18 5.51 -21.29
N VAL A 50 8.61 5.88 -22.50
CA VAL A 50 9.84 5.35 -23.07
C VAL A 50 11.03 6.08 -22.44
N MET A 51 11.95 5.32 -21.82
CA MET A 51 13.18 5.83 -21.26
C MET A 51 14.38 5.23 -22.01
N ASP A 52 14.78 5.91 -23.08
CA ASP A 52 15.91 5.52 -23.96
C ASP A 52 15.76 4.11 -24.58
N ARG A 53 15.96 3.05 -23.80
CA ARG A 53 16.00 1.66 -24.28
C ARG A 53 14.90 0.75 -23.72
N TRP A 54 14.14 1.21 -22.74
CA TRP A 54 13.08 0.44 -22.10
C TRP A 54 11.84 1.28 -21.81
N TYR A 55 10.75 0.60 -21.51
CA TYR A 55 9.52 1.19 -21.03
C TYR A 55 9.51 1.23 -19.51
N GLU A 56 9.14 2.37 -18.92
CA GLU A 56 8.81 2.42 -17.50
C GLU A 56 7.39 1.86 -17.27
N PRO A 57 7.16 1.14 -16.15
CA PRO A 57 5.82 0.65 -15.83
C PRO A 57 4.83 1.79 -15.68
N PRO A 58 3.54 1.60 -16.10
CA PRO A 58 2.50 2.62 -15.99
C PRO A 58 2.24 3.02 -14.55
N VAL A 59 2.42 2.08 -13.60
CA VAL A 59 2.35 2.31 -12.16
C VAL A 59 3.73 2.06 -11.55
N SER A 60 4.18 2.95 -10.70
CA SER A 60 5.48 2.81 -10.03
C SER A 60 5.57 1.51 -9.23
N PHE A 61 6.39 0.55 -9.67
CA PHE A 61 6.66 -0.69 -8.94
C PHE A 61 7.27 -0.43 -7.55
N SER A 62 8.03 0.66 -7.39
CA SER A 62 8.52 1.09 -6.08
C SER A 62 7.38 1.58 -5.19
N GLY A 63 6.38 2.25 -5.76
CA GLY A 63 5.15 2.66 -5.08
C GLY A 63 4.34 1.45 -4.63
N LEU A 64 4.11 0.48 -5.53
CA LEU A 64 3.42 -0.78 -5.19
C LEU A 64 4.13 -1.56 -4.08
N ALA A 65 5.46 -1.68 -4.15
CA ALA A 65 6.24 -2.34 -3.11
C ALA A 65 6.15 -1.66 -1.74
N LYS A 66 6.04 -0.33 -1.69
CA LYS A 66 5.79 0.42 -0.45
C LYS A 66 4.37 0.20 0.07
N SER A 67 3.37 0.32 -0.82
CA SER A 67 1.95 0.15 -0.49
C SER A 67 1.62 -1.27 -0.05
N PHE A 68 2.38 -2.27 -0.50
CA PHE A 68 2.21 -3.67 -0.12
C PHE A 68 2.16 -3.90 1.40
N ARG A 69 2.87 -3.08 2.18
CA ARG A 69 2.92 -3.18 3.65
C ARG A 69 2.13 -2.10 4.38
N ALA A 70 1.38 -1.28 3.67
CA ALA A 70 0.63 -0.17 4.28
C ALA A 70 -0.48 -0.68 5.21
N ALA A 71 -1.18 -1.76 4.85
CA ALA A 71 -2.21 -2.35 5.69
C ALA A 71 -2.07 -3.87 5.81
N VAL A 72 -2.46 -4.40 6.97
CA VAL A 72 -2.41 -5.84 7.28
C VAL A 72 -3.28 -6.64 6.30
N HIS A 73 -4.48 -6.13 6.02
CA HIS A 73 -5.46 -6.81 5.18
C HIS A 73 -5.16 -6.70 3.68
N HIS A 74 -4.16 -5.91 3.29
CA HIS A 74 -3.64 -5.87 1.93
C HIS A 74 -2.56 -6.94 1.70
N SER A 75 -1.53 -6.97 2.52
CA SER A 75 -0.41 -7.91 2.34
C SER A 75 -0.75 -9.35 2.73
N SER A 76 -1.59 -9.55 3.75
CA SER A 76 -1.86 -10.88 4.30
C SER A 76 -2.56 -11.82 3.31
N PRO A 77 -3.60 -11.41 2.56
CA PRO A 77 -4.21 -12.24 1.52
C PRO A 77 -3.24 -12.62 0.40
N ILE A 78 -2.38 -11.70 -0.02
CA ILE A 78 -1.34 -11.96 -1.03
C ILE A 78 -0.35 -13.01 -0.54
N TYR A 79 0.11 -12.90 0.70
CA TYR A 79 0.95 -13.93 1.30
C TYR A 79 0.24 -15.27 1.44
N MET A 80 -1.04 -15.27 1.79
CA MET A 80 -1.84 -16.49 1.87
C MET A 80 -1.91 -17.19 0.52
N LYS A 81 -2.27 -16.48 -0.57
CA LYS A 81 -2.27 -17.02 -1.94
C LYS A 81 -0.90 -17.60 -2.30
N ARG A 82 0.17 -16.82 -2.12
CA ARG A 82 1.54 -17.28 -2.37
C ARG A 82 1.87 -18.54 -1.57
N ASN A 83 1.52 -18.61 -0.28
CA ASN A 83 1.82 -19.75 0.57
C ASN A 83 1.09 -21.00 0.10
N VAL A 84 -0.18 -20.89 -0.29
CA VAL A 84 -0.96 -22.00 -0.84
C VAL A 84 -0.33 -22.48 -2.16
N LEU A 85 -0.05 -21.57 -3.10
CA LEU A 85 0.61 -21.90 -4.36
C LEU A 85 1.95 -22.64 -4.13
N VAL A 86 2.80 -22.12 -3.24
CA VAL A 86 4.09 -22.72 -2.90
C VAL A 86 3.94 -24.08 -2.21
N SER A 87 2.89 -24.28 -1.40
CA SER A 87 2.64 -25.55 -0.74
C SER A 87 2.27 -26.66 -1.74
N LEU A 88 1.54 -26.28 -2.80
CA LEU A 88 1.10 -27.19 -3.86
C LEU A 88 2.13 -27.40 -4.96
N PHE A 89 3.05 -26.46 -5.12
CA PHE A 89 4.07 -26.53 -6.16
C PHE A 89 5.00 -27.73 -5.98
N GLU A 90 5.22 -28.49 -7.03
CA GLU A 90 6.19 -29.56 -7.11
C GLU A 90 7.52 -29.02 -7.66
N PRO A 91 8.61 -29.06 -6.86
CA PRO A 91 9.91 -28.54 -7.29
C PRO A 91 10.44 -29.26 -8.52
N HIS A 92 11.03 -28.52 -9.43
CA HIS A 92 11.70 -29.03 -10.62
C HIS A 92 13.19 -28.74 -10.59
N ARG A 93 14.01 -29.52 -11.33
CA ARG A 93 15.47 -29.32 -11.41
C ARG A 93 15.86 -27.91 -11.86
N LEU A 94 15.04 -27.28 -12.72
CA LEU A 94 15.28 -25.92 -13.24
C LEU A 94 14.74 -24.83 -12.32
N LEU A 95 13.76 -25.13 -11.45
CA LEU A 95 13.09 -24.14 -10.63
C LEU A 95 12.88 -24.67 -9.19
N SER A 96 13.60 -24.09 -8.26
CA SER A 96 13.47 -24.44 -6.85
C SER A 96 12.17 -23.89 -6.23
N LYS A 97 11.72 -24.50 -5.14
CA LYS A 97 10.56 -24.00 -4.38
C LYS A 97 10.72 -22.55 -3.89
N GLN A 98 11.95 -22.16 -3.55
CA GLN A 98 12.27 -20.81 -3.13
C GLN A 98 12.18 -19.82 -4.30
N ASP A 99 12.69 -20.19 -5.47
CA ASP A 99 12.64 -19.34 -6.66
C ASP A 99 11.20 -19.23 -7.18
N PHE A 100 10.44 -20.34 -7.19
CA PHE A 100 8.99 -20.29 -7.47
C PHE A 100 8.23 -19.36 -6.51
N SER A 101 8.57 -19.36 -5.22
CA SER A 101 7.95 -18.48 -4.24
C SER A 101 8.18 -17.00 -4.56
N ARG A 102 9.34 -16.62 -5.10
CA ARG A 102 9.63 -15.25 -5.55
C ARG A 102 8.85 -14.91 -6.82
N TYR A 103 8.86 -15.81 -7.78
CA TYR A 103 8.12 -15.68 -9.03
C TYR A 103 6.64 -15.46 -8.81
N ALA A 104 6.00 -16.30 -7.99
CA ALA A 104 4.59 -16.17 -7.65
C ALA A 104 4.28 -14.88 -6.84
N LEU A 105 5.18 -14.48 -5.92
CA LEU A 105 4.97 -13.26 -5.15
C LEU A 105 5.05 -12.01 -6.02
N ASP A 106 6.02 -11.94 -6.93
CA ASP A 106 6.15 -10.81 -7.85
C ASP A 106 4.91 -10.68 -8.74
N PHE A 107 4.40 -11.79 -9.27
CA PHE A 107 3.16 -11.78 -10.04
C PHE A 107 1.97 -11.25 -9.22
N LEU A 108 1.78 -11.74 -7.99
CA LEU A 108 0.68 -11.32 -7.12
C LEU A 108 0.77 -9.85 -6.68
N VAL A 109 1.98 -9.29 -6.59
CA VAL A 109 2.19 -7.90 -6.12
C VAL A 109 2.22 -6.91 -7.27
N PHE A 110 2.86 -7.27 -8.39
CA PHE A 110 3.11 -6.34 -9.48
C PHE A 110 2.28 -6.63 -10.73
N ALA A 111 1.50 -7.72 -10.73
CA ALA A 111 0.87 -8.28 -11.93
C ALA A 111 1.89 -8.57 -13.06
N ASN A 112 3.16 -8.63 -12.70
CA ASN A 112 4.28 -8.89 -13.58
C ASN A 112 5.29 -9.76 -12.85
N SER A 113 5.79 -10.77 -13.53
CA SER A 113 6.87 -11.60 -13.00
C SER A 113 7.81 -12.01 -14.11
N PHE A 114 9.09 -12.13 -13.78
CA PHE A 114 10.14 -12.39 -14.76
C PHE A 114 11.00 -13.57 -14.31
N LEU A 115 11.24 -14.51 -15.24
CA LEU A 115 12.17 -15.62 -15.05
C LEU A 115 13.25 -15.56 -16.11
N GLU A 116 14.51 -15.50 -15.66
CA GLU A 116 15.70 -15.57 -16.52
C GLU A 116 16.09 -17.03 -16.73
N ALA A 117 16.11 -17.49 -17.97
CA ALA A 117 16.70 -18.77 -18.33
C ALA A 117 18.22 -18.64 -18.43
N ARG A 118 18.92 -19.47 -17.67
CA ARG A 118 20.38 -19.58 -17.76
C ARG A 118 20.75 -20.78 -18.61
N TYR A 119 21.58 -20.54 -19.61
CA TYR A 119 21.94 -21.54 -20.60
C TYR A 119 23.34 -22.12 -20.34
N ASN A 120 23.52 -23.38 -20.73
CA ASN A 120 24.83 -23.98 -20.85
C ASN A 120 25.46 -23.64 -22.21
N ARG A 121 26.70 -24.02 -22.41
CA ARG A 121 27.43 -23.78 -23.70
C ARG A 121 26.80 -24.45 -24.92
N LEU A 122 25.90 -25.41 -24.73
CA LEU A 122 25.18 -26.13 -25.78
C LEU A 122 23.80 -25.57 -26.02
N GLY A 123 23.42 -24.47 -25.38
CA GLY A 123 22.11 -23.81 -25.51
C GLY A 123 20.98 -24.43 -24.68
N GLY A 124 21.26 -25.45 -23.85
CA GLY A 124 20.24 -26.04 -22.97
C GLY A 124 20.05 -25.22 -21.68
N ILE A 125 18.81 -25.06 -21.25
CA ILE A 125 18.48 -24.37 -19.99
C ILE A 125 18.99 -25.21 -18.81
N ILE A 126 19.78 -24.59 -17.94
CA ILE A 126 20.30 -25.21 -16.71
C ILE A 126 19.60 -24.74 -15.45
N LYS A 127 19.01 -23.56 -15.49
CA LYS A 127 18.30 -22.98 -14.36
C LYS A 127 17.37 -21.84 -14.81
N LEU A 128 16.24 -21.72 -14.12
CA LEU A 128 15.36 -20.53 -14.16
C LEU A 128 15.59 -19.70 -12.89
N VAL A 129 15.87 -18.42 -13.04
CA VAL A 129 16.19 -17.50 -11.94
C VAL A 129 15.19 -16.35 -11.94
N PRO A 130 14.42 -16.13 -10.88
CA PRO A 130 13.54 -14.99 -10.80
C PRO A 130 14.32 -13.68 -10.83
N SER A 131 14.00 -12.81 -11.79
CA SER A 131 14.45 -11.43 -11.79
C SER A 131 13.42 -10.57 -11.09
N PRO A 132 13.80 -9.78 -10.05
CA PRO A 132 12.83 -8.98 -9.30
C PRO A 132 12.07 -8.00 -10.22
N ALA A 133 10.74 -8.11 -10.25
CA ALA A 133 9.89 -7.27 -11.10
C ALA A 133 10.12 -5.77 -10.84
N LYS A 134 10.38 -5.41 -9.59
CA LYS A 134 10.71 -4.03 -9.21
C LYS A 134 11.81 -3.40 -10.06
N TYR A 135 12.79 -4.18 -10.51
CA TYR A 135 13.97 -3.72 -11.23
C TYR A 135 14.01 -4.18 -12.68
N THR A 136 13.15 -5.09 -13.09
CA THR A 136 13.11 -5.59 -14.46
C THR A 136 12.24 -4.68 -15.33
N ARG A 137 12.75 -4.35 -16.52
CA ARG A 137 12.08 -3.50 -17.49
C ARG A 137 12.02 -4.18 -18.84
N ARG A 138 10.87 -4.05 -19.53
CA ARG A 138 10.75 -4.46 -20.93
C ARG A 138 11.45 -3.45 -21.81
N GLY A 139 12.28 -3.93 -22.74
CA GLY A 139 12.94 -3.10 -23.73
C GLY A 139 11.99 -2.61 -24.81
N VAL A 140 12.38 -1.52 -25.48
CA VAL A 140 11.66 -0.96 -26.64
C VAL A 140 11.75 -1.93 -27.82
N GLU A 141 12.90 -2.57 -28.01
CA GLU A 141 13.07 -3.64 -28.98
C GLU A 141 12.35 -4.90 -28.51
N ALA A 142 11.74 -5.62 -29.43
CA ALA A 142 11.01 -6.85 -29.14
C ALA A 142 11.93 -7.85 -28.42
N ASP A 143 11.36 -8.56 -27.44
CA ASP A 143 12.02 -9.62 -26.65
C ASP A 143 13.32 -9.23 -25.96
N THR A 144 13.52 -7.92 -25.73
CA THR A 144 14.63 -7.39 -24.94
C THR A 144 14.17 -6.98 -23.55
N TYR A 145 15.04 -7.16 -22.57
CA TYR A 145 14.78 -6.83 -21.17
C TYR A 145 16.01 -6.21 -20.52
N TRP A 146 15.77 -5.40 -19.51
CA TRP A 146 16.80 -4.66 -18.79
C TRP A 146 16.63 -4.81 -17.29
N TYR A 147 17.73 -5.02 -16.58
CA TYR A 147 17.78 -4.91 -15.13
C TYR A 147 18.21 -3.50 -14.74
N VAL A 148 17.29 -2.73 -14.17
CA VAL A 148 17.45 -1.30 -13.85
C VAL A 148 17.31 -1.11 -12.34
N SER A 149 18.35 -1.48 -11.59
CA SER A 149 18.44 -1.16 -10.16
C SER A 149 18.83 0.30 -9.92
N SER A 150 19.53 0.89 -10.88
CA SER A 150 19.91 2.29 -10.97
C SER A 150 19.91 2.74 -12.43
N TYR A 151 19.40 3.91 -12.69
CA TYR A 151 19.42 4.51 -14.04
C TYR A 151 20.84 4.77 -14.59
N ALA A 152 21.84 4.87 -13.70
CA ALA A 152 23.21 5.08 -14.10
C ALA A 152 23.88 3.82 -14.70
N ASN A 153 23.44 2.62 -14.28
CA ASN A 153 24.03 1.37 -14.70
C ASN A 153 22.94 0.31 -15.03
N PRO A 154 22.19 0.49 -16.10
CA PRO A 154 21.25 -0.53 -16.55
C PRO A 154 22.03 -1.71 -17.14
N HIS A 155 21.56 -2.93 -16.87
CA HIS A 155 22.16 -4.16 -17.38
C HIS A 155 21.19 -4.85 -18.35
N PRO A 156 21.56 -5.08 -19.62
CA PRO A 156 20.72 -5.84 -20.55
C PRO A 156 20.76 -7.32 -20.19
N PHE A 157 19.64 -8.01 -20.29
CA PHE A 157 19.61 -9.46 -20.32
C PHE A 157 20.00 -9.99 -21.71
N GLU A 158 20.41 -11.22 -21.78
CA GLU A 158 20.61 -11.90 -23.07
C GLU A 158 19.27 -11.94 -23.84
N ALA A 159 19.34 -11.79 -25.15
CA ALA A 159 18.15 -11.85 -25.99
C ALA A 159 17.41 -13.18 -25.79
N ASN A 160 16.07 -13.12 -25.71
CA ASN A 160 15.21 -14.29 -25.51
C ASN A 160 15.50 -15.09 -24.21
N SER A 161 16.20 -14.53 -23.24
CA SER A 161 16.47 -15.20 -21.97
C SER A 161 15.42 -14.97 -20.90
N ILE A 162 14.52 -14.02 -21.07
CA ILE A 162 13.50 -13.63 -20.07
C ILE A 162 12.12 -14.10 -20.51
N PHE A 163 11.50 -14.89 -19.66
CA PHE A 163 10.06 -15.10 -19.67
C PHE A 163 9.37 -14.03 -18.84
N HIS A 164 8.42 -13.32 -19.43
CA HIS A 164 7.65 -12.30 -18.77
C HIS A 164 6.19 -12.74 -18.67
N LEU A 165 5.77 -13.11 -17.46
CA LEU A 165 4.36 -13.32 -17.13
C LEU A 165 3.75 -11.98 -16.73
N LEU A 166 2.70 -11.57 -17.41
CA LEU A 166 1.94 -10.36 -17.10
C LEU A 166 0.45 -10.65 -16.95
N ASP A 167 -0.23 -9.93 -16.09
CA ASP A 167 -1.68 -10.00 -15.96
C ASP A 167 -2.31 -8.97 -16.93
N PRO A 168 -3.11 -9.41 -17.94
CA PRO A 168 -3.56 -8.53 -18.99
C PRO A 168 -4.51 -7.46 -18.47
N ASP A 169 -4.32 -6.22 -18.91
CA ASP A 169 -5.22 -5.11 -18.67
C ASP A 169 -5.73 -4.55 -19.98
N ILE A 170 -6.99 -4.08 -20.03
CA ILE A 170 -7.64 -3.56 -21.23
C ILE A 170 -6.96 -2.31 -21.80
N ASN A 171 -6.17 -1.65 -21.00
CA ASN A 171 -5.53 -0.38 -21.32
C ASN A 171 -4.00 -0.50 -21.38
N GLN A 172 -3.44 -1.68 -21.19
CA GLN A 172 -2.00 -1.85 -21.12
C GLN A 172 -1.55 -3.16 -21.77
N GLU A 173 -0.59 -3.06 -22.74
CA GLU A 173 -0.06 -4.21 -23.48
C GLU A 173 1.35 -4.60 -23.08
N ILE A 174 2.13 -3.67 -22.49
CA ILE A 174 3.56 -3.87 -22.20
C ILE A 174 3.79 -4.48 -20.83
N TYR A 175 2.98 -4.05 -19.85
CA TYR A 175 3.02 -4.55 -18.49
C TYR A 175 1.63 -4.95 -18.01
N GLY A 176 1.59 -5.92 -17.12
CA GLY A 176 0.39 -6.19 -16.35
C GLY A 176 0.10 -5.09 -15.34
N VAL A 177 -1.17 -4.92 -15.01
CA VAL A 177 -1.65 -3.95 -14.01
C VAL A 177 -2.35 -4.68 -12.89
N PRO A 178 -1.93 -4.51 -11.63
CA PRO A 178 -2.55 -5.24 -10.53
C PRO A 178 -4.03 -4.87 -10.34
N GLU A 179 -4.91 -5.84 -10.35
CA GLU A 179 -6.34 -5.64 -10.12
C GLU A 179 -6.65 -4.93 -8.80
N TYR A 180 -5.85 -5.16 -7.76
CA TYR A 180 -6.05 -4.57 -6.44
C TYR A 180 -5.79 -3.05 -6.37
N LEU A 181 -5.35 -2.41 -7.45
CA LEU A 181 -5.18 -0.94 -7.49
C LEU A 181 -6.45 -0.21 -7.05
N ALA A 182 -7.63 -0.71 -7.42
CA ALA A 182 -8.90 -0.12 -7.02
C ALA A 182 -9.10 -0.06 -5.50
N SER A 183 -8.48 -0.98 -4.74
CA SER A 183 -8.58 -1.03 -3.27
C SER A 183 -7.47 -0.28 -2.53
N LEU A 184 -6.51 0.33 -3.23
CA LEU A 184 -5.40 1.01 -2.56
C LEU A 184 -5.85 2.22 -1.73
N ASN A 185 -6.91 2.92 -2.14
CA ASN A 185 -7.49 3.99 -1.32
C ASN A 185 -8.03 3.44 0.02
N SER A 186 -8.72 2.29 0.00
CA SER A 186 -9.15 1.60 1.23
C SER A 186 -7.95 1.12 2.06
N THR A 187 -6.87 0.70 1.42
CA THR A 187 -5.61 0.32 2.08
C THR A 187 -4.99 1.49 2.83
N TRP A 188 -4.86 2.65 2.18
CA TRP A 188 -4.30 3.86 2.80
C TRP A 188 -5.22 4.48 3.85
N LEU A 189 -6.54 4.40 3.65
CA LEU A 189 -7.50 4.81 4.67
C LEU A 189 -7.37 3.95 5.93
N ASN A 190 -7.17 2.63 5.77
CA ASN A 190 -6.92 1.70 6.88
C ASN A 190 -5.62 2.03 7.60
N GLU A 191 -4.55 2.34 6.87
CA GLU A 191 -3.28 2.81 7.42
C GLU A 191 -3.46 4.11 8.19
N ALA A 192 -4.09 5.13 7.57
CA ALA A 192 -4.33 6.44 8.18
C ALA A 192 -5.15 6.31 9.47
N ALA A 193 -6.22 5.51 9.47
CA ALA A 193 -7.02 5.23 10.66
C ALA A 193 -6.19 4.55 11.76
N THR A 194 -5.28 3.65 11.41
CA THR A 194 -4.38 2.98 12.36
C THR A 194 -3.37 3.96 12.94
N LEU A 195 -2.77 4.81 12.12
CA LEU A 195 -1.80 5.83 12.54
C LEU A 195 -2.46 6.88 13.43
N PHE A 196 -3.66 7.35 13.05
CA PHE A 196 -4.42 8.29 13.86
C PHE A 196 -4.77 7.68 15.21
N ARG A 197 -5.31 6.45 15.25
CA ARG A 197 -5.62 5.75 16.49
C ARG A 197 -4.39 5.59 17.38
N ARG A 198 -3.24 5.21 16.78
CA ARG A 198 -1.98 5.13 17.53
C ARG A 198 -1.60 6.48 18.13
N LYS A 199 -1.69 7.56 17.34
CA LYS A 199 -1.40 8.92 17.80
C LYS A 199 -2.36 9.36 18.89
N TYR A 200 -3.65 9.04 18.77
CA TYR A 200 -4.68 9.30 19.76
C TYR A 200 -4.33 8.66 21.11
N TYR A 201 -3.98 7.38 21.12
CA TYR A 201 -3.58 6.69 22.35
C TYR A 201 -2.24 7.20 22.93
N LEU A 202 -1.28 7.53 22.09
CA LEU A 202 -0.01 8.12 22.52
C LEU A 202 -0.19 9.50 23.15
N ASN A 203 -1.23 10.22 22.78
CA ASN A 203 -1.59 11.52 23.35
C ASN A 203 -2.55 11.42 24.56
N GLY A 204 -2.70 10.24 25.16
CA GLY A 204 -3.54 10.06 26.35
C GLY A 204 -5.04 10.01 26.06
N SER A 205 -5.43 9.47 24.90
CA SER A 205 -6.82 9.34 24.43
C SER A 205 -7.55 10.67 24.21
N HIS A 206 -6.82 11.71 23.79
CA HIS A 206 -7.38 13.00 23.39
C HIS A 206 -7.07 13.29 21.91
N ALA A 207 -8.08 13.69 21.17
CA ALA A 207 -7.92 14.13 19.78
C ALA A 207 -7.15 15.46 19.68
N GLY A 208 -7.00 16.12 20.82
CA GLY A 208 -6.41 17.44 20.98
C GLY A 208 -7.46 18.42 21.53
N PHE A 209 -6.98 19.56 21.94
CA PHE A 209 -7.83 20.66 22.34
C PHE A 209 -7.25 21.98 21.83
N ILE A 210 -8.09 22.96 21.69
CA ILE A 210 -7.70 24.34 21.45
C ILE A 210 -7.71 25.06 22.78
N LEU A 211 -6.54 25.52 23.21
CA LEU A 211 -6.44 26.44 24.34
C LEU A 211 -6.61 27.86 23.80
N TYR A 212 -7.76 28.46 24.10
CA TYR A 212 -8.03 29.85 23.74
C TYR A 212 -7.82 30.75 24.95
N MET A 213 -6.96 31.74 24.80
CA MET A 213 -6.69 32.76 25.81
C MET A 213 -7.00 34.14 25.23
N ASN A 214 -7.84 34.92 25.90
CA ASN A 214 -8.25 36.23 25.46
C ASN A 214 -7.77 37.37 26.35
N ASP A 215 -7.01 37.09 27.41
CA ASP A 215 -6.53 38.11 28.33
C ASP A 215 -5.18 38.68 27.85
N ALA A 216 -5.17 39.98 27.53
CA ALA A 216 -4.01 40.72 27.06
C ALA A 216 -2.98 41.03 28.16
N ALA A 217 -3.22 40.63 29.40
CA ALA A 217 -2.37 40.95 30.55
C ALA A 217 -1.27 39.91 30.82
N HIS A 218 -1.16 38.82 30.02
CA HIS A 218 -0.14 37.81 30.25
C HIS A 218 1.21 38.22 29.66
N LYS A 219 2.26 38.07 30.49
CA LYS A 219 3.64 38.22 30.03
C LYS A 219 3.97 37.10 29.05
N GLN A 220 4.82 37.37 28.07
CA GLN A 220 5.26 36.36 27.10
C GLN A 220 5.90 35.12 27.78
N GLU A 221 6.57 35.33 28.91
CA GLU A 221 7.19 34.28 29.73
C GLU A 221 6.15 33.28 30.27
N ASP A 222 4.96 33.75 30.64
CA ASP A 222 3.87 32.90 31.15
C ASP A 222 3.26 32.06 30.03
N ILE A 223 3.15 32.62 28.82
CA ILE A 223 2.67 31.95 27.63
C ILE A 223 3.66 30.83 27.22
N ASP A 224 4.95 31.10 27.28
CA ASP A 224 5.99 30.14 26.92
C ASP A 224 6.11 29.03 27.97
N ALA A 225 5.94 29.35 29.27
CA ALA A 225 5.88 28.35 30.34
C ALA A 225 4.66 27.43 30.15
N LEU A 226 3.51 27.98 29.81
CA LEU A 226 2.30 27.22 29.54
C LEU A 226 2.44 26.31 28.30
N ARG A 227 3.02 26.84 27.21
CA ARG A 227 3.33 26.07 26.02
C ARG A 227 4.27 24.91 26.30
N LYS A 228 5.28 25.13 27.15
CA LYS A 228 6.22 24.09 27.59
C LYS A 228 5.52 23.03 28.43
N ALA A 229 4.71 23.41 29.42
CA ALA A 229 3.95 22.50 30.27
C ALA A 229 2.97 21.63 29.44
N LEU A 230 2.29 22.22 28.43
CA LEU A 230 1.42 21.49 27.51
C LEU A 230 2.20 20.50 26.62
N LYS A 231 3.42 20.84 26.21
CA LYS A 231 4.27 19.90 25.46
C LYS A 231 4.76 18.75 26.33
N GLU A 232 5.12 19.01 27.56
CA GLU A 232 5.63 18.02 28.53
C GLU A 232 4.53 17.10 29.09
N SER A 233 3.26 17.53 29.05
CA SER A 233 2.11 16.70 29.46
C SER A 233 1.71 15.66 28.43
N LYS A 234 2.29 15.65 27.22
CA LYS A 234 2.01 14.70 26.14
C LYS A 234 2.90 13.45 26.26
N GLY A 235 2.30 12.28 26.14
CA GLY A 235 3.02 11.00 26.02
C GLY A 235 2.42 9.85 26.84
N PRO A 236 2.83 8.59 26.54
CA PRO A 236 2.37 7.42 27.28
C PRO A 236 2.81 7.51 28.76
N GLY A 237 1.85 7.39 29.67
CA GLY A 237 2.09 7.48 31.10
C GLY A 237 2.00 8.89 31.70
N ASN A 238 1.90 9.93 30.92
CA ASN A 238 1.69 11.29 31.38
C ASN A 238 0.19 11.68 31.36
N PHE A 239 -0.64 10.92 32.06
CA PHE A 239 -2.05 11.24 32.33
C PHE A 239 -2.16 12.34 33.40
N ARG A 240 -1.41 13.45 33.25
CA ARG A 240 -1.47 14.55 34.18
C ARG A 240 -2.53 15.53 33.72
N ASN A 241 -3.57 15.72 34.50
CA ASN A 241 -4.45 16.86 34.36
C ASN A 241 -3.62 18.13 34.52
N LEU A 242 -3.64 18.99 33.50
CA LEU A 242 -2.98 20.28 33.58
C LEU A 242 -3.73 21.13 34.59
N PHE A 243 -3.19 21.32 35.79
CA PHE A 243 -3.69 22.27 36.78
C PHE A 243 -3.06 23.63 36.49
N MET A 244 -3.89 24.61 36.16
CA MET A 244 -3.45 25.98 35.94
C MET A 244 -4.10 26.86 37.01
N TYR A 245 -3.27 27.54 37.81
CA TYR A 245 -3.69 28.52 38.79
C TYR A 245 -3.43 29.92 38.25
N ALA A 246 -4.50 30.68 38.01
CA ALA A 246 -4.43 32.09 37.56
C ALA A 246 -5.07 32.97 38.62
N PRO A 247 -4.30 33.50 39.62
CA PRO A 247 -4.89 34.22 40.76
C PRO A 247 -5.58 35.53 40.46
N ALA A 248 -5.43 36.09 39.26
CA ALA A 248 -6.08 37.33 38.79
C ALA A 248 -6.89 37.14 37.52
N GLY A 249 -7.21 35.91 37.13
CA GLY A 249 -7.92 35.61 35.87
C GLY A 249 -9.38 36.08 35.89
N LYS A 250 -9.84 36.66 34.79
CA LYS A 250 -11.25 36.89 34.53
C LYS A 250 -11.98 35.57 34.35
N LYS A 251 -13.26 35.49 34.67
CA LYS A 251 -14.07 34.27 34.67
C LYS A 251 -14.08 33.47 33.37
N ASP A 252 -13.64 33.99 32.23
CA ASP A 252 -13.59 33.34 30.92
C ASP A 252 -12.24 33.60 30.18
N GLY A 253 -11.19 33.93 30.92
CA GLY A 253 -9.90 34.30 30.35
C GLY A 253 -9.17 33.14 29.63
N ILE A 254 -9.52 31.89 29.96
CA ILE A 254 -8.93 30.68 29.35
C ILE A 254 -10.05 29.68 29.13
N GLN A 255 -10.19 29.25 27.89
CA GLN A 255 -11.14 28.21 27.50
C GLN A 255 -10.41 27.04 26.86
N VAL A 256 -10.72 25.83 27.29
CA VAL A 256 -10.28 24.58 26.68
C VAL A 256 -11.43 24.08 25.82
N ILE A 257 -11.26 24.14 24.51
CA ILE A 257 -12.24 23.67 23.54
C ILE A 257 -11.79 22.28 23.09
N PRO A 258 -12.46 21.19 23.51
CA PRO A 258 -12.10 19.86 23.04
C PRO A 258 -12.42 19.74 21.55
N LEU A 259 -11.49 19.25 20.76
CA LEU A 259 -11.76 18.82 19.40
C LEU A 259 -12.51 17.49 19.49
N ALA A 260 -13.76 17.49 19.07
CA ALA A 260 -14.76 16.42 19.05
C ALA A 260 -14.30 15.03 19.56
N GLU A 261 -14.75 14.67 20.75
CA GLU A 261 -14.38 13.39 21.41
C GLU A 261 -15.33 12.23 21.04
N VAL A 262 -16.49 12.49 20.47
CA VAL A 262 -17.64 11.59 20.62
C VAL A 262 -17.76 10.52 19.55
N ALA A 263 -17.21 10.70 18.37
CA ALA A 263 -17.40 9.76 17.26
C ALA A 263 -16.21 8.80 17.05
N ALA A 264 -15.07 9.06 17.66
CA ALA A 264 -13.81 8.43 17.25
C ALA A 264 -13.72 6.90 17.44
N LYS A 265 -14.32 6.35 18.50
CA LYS A 265 -14.14 4.90 18.79
C LYS A 265 -14.89 4.00 17.84
N ASP A 266 -16.15 4.34 17.57
CA ASP A 266 -17.03 3.52 16.70
C ASP A 266 -16.70 3.74 15.22
N GLU A 267 -16.34 4.96 14.85
CA GLU A 267 -15.90 5.27 13.47
C GLU A 267 -14.60 4.54 13.10
N PHE A 268 -13.61 4.47 13.97
CA PHE A 268 -12.37 3.75 13.68
C PHE A 268 -12.58 2.25 13.50
N ALA A 269 -13.44 1.65 14.29
CA ALA A 269 -13.78 0.23 14.15
C ALA A 269 -14.55 -0.01 12.83
N SER A 270 -15.49 0.88 12.51
CA SER A 270 -16.26 0.82 11.27
C SER A 270 -15.36 0.98 10.04
N ILE A 271 -14.52 2.02 9.99
CA ILE A 271 -13.55 2.23 8.90
C ILE A 271 -12.66 1.01 8.72
N LYS A 272 -12.12 0.44 9.80
CA LYS A 272 -11.26 -0.75 9.72
C LYS A 272 -12.00 -1.97 9.20
N ASN A 273 -13.25 -2.17 9.56
CA ASN A 273 -14.04 -3.30 9.08
C ASN A 273 -14.39 -3.14 7.61
N VAL A 274 -14.90 -1.99 7.19
CA VAL A 274 -15.25 -1.71 5.80
C VAL A 274 -14.02 -1.82 4.90
N THR A 275 -12.93 -1.15 5.26
CA THR A 275 -11.69 -1.20 4.46
C THR A 275 -11.03 -2.57 4.45
N ARG A 276 -11.20 -3.38 5.50
CA ARG A 276 -10.80 -4.80 5.49
C ARG A 276 -11.61 -5.58 4.46
N ASP A 277 -12.93 -5.41 4.49
CA ASP A 277 -13.83 -6.15 3.61
C ASP A 277 -13.59 -5.78 2.14
N ASP A 278 -13.35 -4.50 1.83
CA ASP A 278 -12.92 -4.05 0.50
C ASP A 278 -11.63 -4.74 0.02
N GLN A 279 -10.61 -4.80 0.90
CA GLN A 279 -9.32 -5.41 0.57
C GLN A 279 -9.43 -6.93 0.36
N LEU A 280 -10.21 -7.62 1.19
CA LEU A 280 -10.44 -9.06 1.06
C LEU A 280 -11.27 -9.39 -0.19
N ALA A 281 -12.30 -8.59 -0.47
CA ALA A 281 -13.12 -8.73 -1.66
C ALA A 281 -12.29 -8.54 -2.94
N MET A 282 -11.43 -7.51 -2.98
CA MET A 282 -10.57 -7.25 -4.13
C MET A 282 -9.52 -8.35 -4.32
N GLN A 283 -9.04 -8.95 -3.24
CA GLN A 283 -8.14 -10.09 -3.29
C GLN A 283 -8.88 -11.42 -3.49
N ARG A 284 -10.21 -11.43 -3.54
CA ARG A 284 -11.06 -12.62 -3.68
C ARG A 284 -10.77 -13.72 -2.64
N VAL A 285 -10.33 -13.30 -1.44
CA VAL A 285 -10.02 -14.23 -0.35
C VAL A 285 -11.15 -14.19 0.68
N PRO A 286 -11.84 -15.30 0.91
CA PRO A 286 -12.88 -15.39 1.93
C PRO A 286 -12.34 -15.07 3.33
N PRO A 287 -13.02 -14.24 4.13
CA PRO A 287 -12.58 -13.86 5.47
C PRO A 287 -12.28 -15.07 6.37
N GLN A 288 -13.06 -16.16 6.22
CA GLN A 288 -12.90 -17.39 6.98
C GLN A 288 -11.50 -18.00 6.81
N LEU A 289 -10.94 -17.95 5.61
CA LEU A 289 -9.60 -18.48 5.33
C LEU A 289 -8.48 -17.62 5.95
N MET A 290 -8.83 -16.39 6.36
CA MET A 290 -7.94 -15.48 7.08
C MET A 290 -8.11 -15.53 8.60
N GLY A 291 -8.95 -16.44 9.12
CA GLY A 291 -9.29 -16.50 10.52
C GLY A 291 -10.17 -15.35 11.02
N ILE A 292 -10.89 -14.68 10.11
CA ILE A 292 -11.73 -13.52 10.41
C ILE A 292 -13.19 -13.99 10.43
N LEU A 293 -13.93 -13.62 11.49
CA LEU A 293 -15.36 -13.82 11.57
C LEU A 293 -16.07 -12.84 10.62
N PRO A 294 -16.91 -13.30 9.70
CA PRO A 294 -17.73 -12.42 8.87
C PRO A 294 -18.72 -11.63 9.72
N ASN A 295 -18.88 -10.32 9.40
CA ASN A 295 -19.73 -9.44 10.21
C ASN A 295 -21.22 -9.80 10.22
N ASN A 296 -21.71 -10.54 9.22
CA ASN A 296 -23.14 -10.79 8.99
C ASN A 296 -23.55 -12.25 9.19
N THR A 297 -22.69 -13.08 9.74
CA THR A 297 -23.01 -14.49 10.00
C THR A 297 -22.94 -14.79 11.48
N GLY A 298 -23.88 -15.57 11.98
CA GLY A 298 -23.92 -16.01 13.39
C GLY A 298 -22.75 -16.91 13.81
N GLY A 299 -21.66 -16.96 13.03
CA GLY A 299 -20.46 -17.77 13.27
C GLY A 299 -19.45 -17.70 12.14
N PHE A 300 -18.46 -18.61 12.16
CA PHE A 300 -17.40 -18.70 11.14
C PHE A 300 -17.92 -19.03 9.74
N GLY A 301 -19.15 -19.52 9.61
CA GLY A 301 -19.67 -20.07 8.37
C GLY A 301 -19.02 -21.42 8.03
N ASP A 302 -19.29 -21.91 6.81
CA ASP A 302 -18.73 -23.16 6.30
C ASP A 302 -17.35 -22.89 5.65
N VAL A 303 -16.29 -23.14 6.41
CA VAL A 303 -14.90 -22.93 5.97
C VAL A 303 -14.53 -23.82 4.78
N GLU A 304 -15.06 -25.06 4.73
CA GLU A 304 -14.76 -25.98 3.64
C GLU A 304 -15.37 -25.52 2.32
N LYS A 305 -16.61 -25.04 2.35
CA LYS A 305 -17.24 -24.45 1.16
C LYS A 305 -16.52 -23.20 0.71
N ALA A 306 -16.13 -22.33 1.65
CA ALA A 306 -15.36 -21.13 1.33
C ALA A 306 -14.00 -21.47 0.69
N ALA A 307 -13.30 -22.48 1.22
CA ALA A 307 -12.04 -22.97 0.66
C ALA A 307 -12.21 -23.58 -0.74
N ARG A 308 -13.29 -24.31 -0.96
CA ARG A 308 -13.60 -24.90 -2.28
C ARG A 308 -13.88 -23.81 -3.33
N VAL A 309 -14.68 -22.82 -2.98
CA VAL A 309 -14.96 -21.67 -3.89
C VAL A 309 -13.69 -20.91 -4.19
N PHE A 310 -12.86 -20.65 -3.18
CA PHE A 310 -11.55 -20.00 -3.36
C PHE A 310 -10.63 -20.82 -4.29
N ALA A 311 -10.58 -22.15 -4.10
CA ALA A 311 -9.74 -23.03 -4.90
C ALA A 311 -10.15 -23.00 -6.39
N ILE A 312 -11.45 -23.04 -6.67
CA ILE A 312 -11.97 -23.09 -8.05
C ILE A 312 -11.87 -21.72 -8.74
N ASN A 313 -12.26 -20.65 -8.05
CA ASN A 313 -12.45 -19.35 -8.69
C ASN A 313 -11.17 -18.47 -8.66
N GLU A 314 -10.25 -18.76 -7.78
CA GLU A 314 -9.05 -17.92 -7.62
C GLU A 314 -7.75 -18.72 -7.76
N LEU A 315 -7.63 -19.84 -7.05
CA LEU A 315 -6.38 -20.57 -7.02
C LEU A 315 -6.08 -21.30 -8.33
N ALA A 316 -7.08 -21.99 -8.91
CA ALA A 316 -6.89 -22.71 -10.17
C ALA A 316 -6.53 -21.77 -11.34
N PRO A 317 -7.24 -20.65 -11.56
CA PRO A 317 -6.82 -19.67 -12.57
C PRO A 317 -5.40 -19.12 -12.36
N LEU A 318 -5.01 -18.84 -11.11
CA LEU A 318 -3.63 -18.42 -10.81
C LEU A 318 -2.61 -19.51 -11.10
N GLN A 319 -2.93 -20.77 -10.86
CA GLN A 319 -2.05 -21.90 -11.20
C GLN A 319 -1.88 -22.01 -12.72
N GLU A 320 -2.96 -21.91 -13.50
CA GLU A 320 -2.92 -21.93 -14.96
C GLU A 320 -2.04 -20.81 -15.51
N ARG A 321 -2.17 -19.61 -14.98
CA ARG A 321 -1.30 -18.48 -15.37
C ARG A 321 0.17 -18.75 -15.08
N LEU A 322 0.48 -19.25 -13.89
CA LEU A 322 1.86 -19.55 -13.49
C LEU A 322 2.47 -20.71 -14.28
N MET A 323 1.65 -21.58 -14.87
CA MET A 323 2.11 -22.69 -15.72
C MET A 323 2.42 -22.27 -17.16
N GLU A 324 2.08 -21.06 -17.61
CA GLU A 324 2.41 -20.57 -18.97
C GLU A 324 3.92 -20.63 -19.27
N ILE A 325 4.78 -20.62 -18.26
CA ILE A 325 6.23 -20.82 -18.42
C ILE A 325 6.57 -22.17 -19.05
N ASN A 326 5.74 -23.19 -18.87
CA ASN A 326 6.00 -24.53 -19.41
C ASN A 326 6.04 -24.52 -20.94
N ASP A 327 5.14 -23.76 -21.56
CA ASP A 327 5.10 -23.61 -23.02
C ASP A 327 6.34 -22.89 -23.53
N TRP A 328 6.81 -21.88 -22.81
CA TRP A 328 8.01 -21.12 -23.18
C TRP A 328 9.30 -21.94 -23.04
N VAL A 329 9.37 -22.78 -21.98
CA VAL A 329 10.53 -23.68 -21.74
C VAL A 329 10.47 -24.91 -22.65
N GLY A 330 9.27 -25.37 -23.03
CA GLY A 330 9.02 -26.63 -23.72
C GLY A 330 9.15 -27.85 -22.81
N GLU A 331 9.08 -27.68 -21.49
CA GLU A 331 9.15 -28.73 -20.47
C GLU A 331 8.24 -28.35 -19.29
N GLU A 332 7.58 -29.32 -18.65
CA GLU A 332 6.72 -29.10 -17.49
C GLU A 332 7.54 -28.75 -16.24
N VAL A 333 7.90 -27.46 -16.10
CA VAL A 333 8.70 -26.92 -15.00
C VAL A 333 7.85 -26.54 -13.81
N VAL A 334 6.65 -26.04 -14.07
CA VAL A 334 5.67 -25.66 -13.04
C VAL A 334 4.51 -26.62 -13.08
N ARG A 335 4.36 -27.36 -11.99
CA ARG A 335 3.27 -28.30 -11.77
C ARG A 335 2.77 -28.17 -10.34
N PHE A 336 1.48 -28.39 -10.15
CA PHE A 336 0.81 -28.32 -8.85
C PHE A 336 0.15 -29.63 -8.48
N ARG A 337 0.21 -29.96 -7.20
CA ARG A 337 -0.64 -30.99 -6.62
C ARG A 337 -2.06 -30.44 -6.45
N PRO A 338 -3.10 -31.30 -6.48
CA PRO A 338 -4.46 -30.87 -6.17
C PRO A 338 -4.56 -30.19 -4.81
N TYR A 339 -5.42 -29.17 -4.72
CA TYR A 339 -5.76 -28.54 -3.44
C TYR A 339 -6.76 -29.43 -2.71
N GLU A 340 -6.28 -30.22 -1.79
CA GLU A 340 -7.10 -31.09 -0.96
C GLU A 340 -7.17 -30.53 0.45
N LEU A 341 -8.39 -30.34 0.95
CA LEU A 341 -8.61 -30.11 2.38
C LEU A 341 -8.40 -31.45 3.08
N LEU A 342 -7.55 -31.50 4.10
CA LEU A 342 -7.43 -32.68 4.94
C LEU A 342 -8.80 -32.98 5.52
N VAL A 343 -9.41 -34.05 5.04
CA VAL A 343 -10.62 -34.57 5.65
C VAL A 343 -10.22 -35.00 7.05
N SER A 344 -10.80 -34.36 8.07
CA SER A 344 -10.65 -34.85 9.44
C SER A 344 -11.15 -36.32 9.41
N ALA A 345 -10.22 -37.24 9.69
CA ALA A 345 -10.61 -38.62 9.98
C ALA A 345 -11.59 -38.56 11.15
N GLY A 346 -12.90 -38.79 10.84
CA GLY A 346 -13.98 -38.83 11.79
C GLY A 346 -13.83 -39.98 12.79
#